data_130980f620773a72da66438ebac3dd19
#
_entry.id   130980f620773a72da66438ebac3dd19
#
_cell.length_a   1.000
_cell.length_b   1.000
_cell.length_c   1.000
_cell.angle_alpha   90.00
_cell.angle_beta   90.00
_cell.angle_gamma   90.00
#
_symmetry.space_group_name_H-M   'P 1'
#
loop_
_entity.id
_entity.type
_entity.pdbx_description
1 polymer ?
#
loop_
_entity_poly.entity_id
_entity_poly.type
_entity_poly.pdbx_seq_one_letter_code
_entity_poly.pdbx_strand_id
1 'polypeptide(L)'
;MKNDLMIFERKDQAVVSSRVIAERFNKRHNNLLSSIHVITKGLLENKQTPRKYFIKSWYTEEQNGQTYPEYLCTRDGFSLLVMGFTGKEALEWKLKYINAFNQMESFIQERRSSEWLVTRKQGKLIRRMETDTLANLVDYAEAQGSRNMRKRVYTIYSQLVNSLVGIQSGERETAPFKTISVIAFLEDMILHTVDEEMQKGTHYKEIYQICKDNGEQIMRFAYLPAAPKLSA
;
A
#
# COMPACT_ATOMS: atom_id res chain seq x y z
N MET A 1 -6.56 -3.12 -12.08
CA MET A 1 -5.79 -4.26 -12.64
C MET A 1 -5.18 -5.02 -11.47
N LYS A 2 -5.41 -6.35 -11.37
CA LYS A 2 -4.69 -7.18 -10.39
C LYS A 2 -3.19 -7.04 -10.66
N ASN A 3 -2.38 -6.86 -9.62
CA ASN A 3 -0.92 -6.89 -9.76
C ASN A 3 -0.49 -8.34 -10.05
N ASP A 4 -0.65 -8.77 -11.30
CA ASP A 4 -0.34 -10.14 -11.74
C ASP A 4 1.15 -10.49 -11.60
N LEU A 5 1.99 -9.50 -11.31
CA LEU A 5 3.44 -9.68 -11.21
C LEU A 5 3.93 -9.89 -9.77
N MET A 6 3.07 -9.67 -8.78
CA MET A 6 3.35 -9.89 -7.35
C MET A 6 4.71 -9.31 -6.90
N ILE A 7 5.07 -8.11 -7.40
CA ILE A 7 6.21 -7.35 -6.87
C ILE A 7 5.72 -6.66 -5.60
N PHE A 8 6.48 -6.78 -4.53
CA PHE A 8 6.17 -6.16 -3.26
C PHE A 8 7.43 -5.54 -2.63
N GLU A 9 7.22 -4.71 -1.63
CA GLU A 9 8.29 -4.06 -0.89
C GLU A 9 8.74 -4.90 0.29
N ARG A 10 10.05 -5.08 0.44
CA ARG A 10 10.66 -5.66 1.64
C ARG A 10 11.87 -4.83 2.05
N LYS A 11 11.83 -4.22 3.24
CA LYS A 11 12.91 -3.36 3.77
C LYS A 11 13.36 -2.30 2.75
N ASP A 12 12.39 -1.55 2.23
CA ASP A 12 12.60 -0.48 1.25
C ASP A 12 13.22 -0.95 -0.09
N GLN A 13 13.07 -2.21 -0.43
CA GLN A 13 13.46 -2.78 -1.72
C GLN A 13 12.28 -3.44 -2.42
N ALA A 14 12.13 -3.19 -3.71
CA ALA A 14 11.21 -3.93 -4.56
C ALA A 14 11.74 -5.34 -4.79
N VAL A 15 10.91 -6.36 -4.50
CA VAL A 15 11.28 -7.76 -4.65
C VAL A 15 10.15 -8.57 -5.27
N VAL A 16 10.50 -9.70 -5.87
CA VAL A 16 9.56 -10.69 -6.40
C VAL A 16 9.98 -12.09 -5.98
N SER A 17 9.01 -12.96 -5.66
CA SER A 17 9.27 -14.35 -5.29
C SER A 17 9.77 -15.17 -6.48
N SER A 18 10.76 -16.05 -6.24
CA SER A 18 11.24 -17.01 -7.22
C SER A 18 10.14 -17.98 -7.70
N ARG A 19 9.13 -18.26 -6.88
CA ARG A 19 7.94 -19.06 -7.28
C ARG A 19 7.16 -18.34 -8.37
N VAL A 20 6.84 -17.07 -8.15
CA VAL A 20 6.10 -16.25 -9.11
C VAL A 20 6.86 -16.13 -10.42
N ILE A 21 8.19 -15.95 -10.36
CA ILE A 21 9.03 -15.94 -11.57
C ILE A 21 8.94 -17.29 -12.28
N ALA A 22 9.06 -18.40 -11.56
CA ALA A 22 8.98 -19.74 -12.15
C ALA A 22 7.64 -19.96 -12.87
N GLU A 23 6.53 -19.62 -12.22
CA GLU A 23 5.18 -19.72 -12.78
C GLU A 23 5.04 -18.88 -14.05
N ARG A 24 5.42 -17.59 -14.01
CA ARG A 24 5.25 -16.66 -15.14
C ARG A 24 6.12 -16.97 -16.35
N PHE A 25 7.28 -17.57 -16.13
CA PHE A 25 8.20 -17.98 -17.19
C PHE A 25 8.05 -19.47 -17.57
N ASN A 26 7.01 -20.12 -17.07
CA ASN A 26 6.73 -21.56 -17.31
C ASN A 26 7.96 -22.44 -17.04
N LYS A 27 8.59 -22.22 -15.88
CA LYS A 27 9.77 -22.97 -15.40
C LYS A 27 9.41 -23.77 -14.14
N ARG A 28 10.03 -24.92 -13.96
CA ARG A 28 9.94 -25.63 -12.67
C ARG A 28 10.69 -24.85 -11.60
N HIS A 29 10.06 -24.61 -10.45
CA HIS A 29 10.66 -23.82 -9.37
C HIS A 29 12.02 -24.39 -8.92
N ASN A 30 12.17 -25.72 -8.81
CA ASN A 30 13.44 -26.37 -8.47
C ASN A 30 14.57 -26.02 -9.46
N ASN A 31 14.28 -25.95 -10.77
CA ASN A 31 15.25 -25.57 -11.77
C ASN A 31 15.66 -24.10 -11.60
N LEU A 32 14.71 -23.25 -11.23
CA LEU A 32 14.99 -21.85 -10.93
C LEU A 32 15.86 -21.68 -9.69
N LEU A 33 15.58 -22.44 -8.62
CA LEU A 33 16.42 -22.47 -7.41
C LEU A 33 17.85 -22.92 -7.74
N SER A 34 18.02 -23.93 -8.59
CA SER A 34 19.33 -24.37 -9.07
C SER A 34 20.05 -23.28 -9.84
N SER A 35 19.34 -22.54 -10.72
CA SER A 35 19.92 -21.39 -11.44
C SER A 35 20.35 -20.28 -10.50
N ILE A 36 19.54 -19.95 -9.48
CA ILE A 36 19.89 -18.97 -8.45
C ILE A 36 21.15 -19.42 -7.68
N HIS A 37 21.27 -20.71 -7.40
CA HIS A 37 22.47 -21.25 -6.72
C HIS A 37 23.75 -21.07 -7.57
N VAL A 38 23.68 -21.37 -8.87
CA VAL A 38 24.79 -21.16 -9.81
C VAL A 38 25.18 -19.68 -9.88
N ILE A 39 24.20 -18.78 -10.05
CA ILE A 39 24.44 -17.34 -10.08
C ILE A 39 25.05 -16.86 -8.75
N THR A 40 24.54 -17.35 -7.61
CA THR A 40 25.05 -17.02 -6.28
C THR A 40 26.53 -17.40 -6.14
N LYS A 41 26.93 -18.57 -6.64
CA LYS A 41 28.33 -19.00 -6.65
C LYS A 41 29.19 -18.05 -7.49
N GLY A 42 28.76 -17.74 -8.71
CA GLY A 42 29.45 -16.79 -9.58
C GLY A 42 29.56 -15.38 -8.99
N LEU A 43 28.53 -14.92 -8.27
CA LEU A 43 28.58 -13.64 -7.55
C LEU A 43 29.68 -13.64 -6.48
N LEU A 44 29.82 -14.72 -5.71
CA LEU A 44 30.87 -14.85 -4.69
C LEU A 44 32.27 -14.85 -5.32
N GLU A 45 32.45 -15.58 -6.41
CA GLU A 45 33.72 -15.59 -7.17
C GLU A 45 34.09 -14.18 -7.67
N ASN A 46 33.11 -13.38 -8.02
CA ASN A 46 33.27 -11.96 -8.42
C ASN A 46 33.23 -10.97 -7.24
N LYS A 47 33.41 -11.44 -5.99
CA LYS A 47 33.44 -10.61 -4.78
C LYS A 47 32.17 -9.79 -4.55
N GLN A 48 31.03 -10.22 -5.13
CA GLN A 48 29.74 -9.61 -4.91
C GLN A 48 29.03 -10.26 -3.73
N THR A 49 28.15 -9.50 -3.06
CA THR A 49 27.34 -10.01 -1.94
C THR A 49 26.02 -10.57 -2.48
N PRO A 50 25.81 -11.91 -2.51
CA PRO A 50 24.62 -12.51 -3.12
C PRO A 50 23.29 -12.03 -2.52
N ARG A 51 23.29 -11.67 -1.23
CA ARG A 51 22.10 -11.19 -0.52
C ARG A 51 21.54 -9.87 -1.09
N LYS A 52 22.33 -9.09 -1.84
CA LYS A 52 21.88 -7.91 -2.55
C LYS A 52 20.99 -8.27 -3.75
N TYR A 53 21.09 -9.48 -4.27
CA TYR A 53 20.41 -10.00 -5.43
C TYR A 53 19.29 -10.97 -5.07
N PHE A 54 19.60 -11.91 -4.16
CA PHE A 54 18.72 -13.01 -3.78
C PHE A 54 18.62 -13.11 -2.25
N ILE A 55 17.43 -12.85 -1.71
CA ILE A 55 17.16 -12.88 -0.27
C ILE A 55 16.48 -14.21 0.03
N LYS A 56 17.10 -15.05 0.85
CA LYS A 56 16.49 -16.32 1.28
C LYS A 56 15.19 -16.07 2.02
N SER A 57 14.16 -16.82 1.67
CA SER A 57 12.84 -16.79 2.26
C SER A 57 12.24 -18.20 2.25
N TRP A 58 11.08 -18.34 2.87
CA TRP A 58 10.30 -19.57 2.90
C TRP A 58 8.84 -19.24 2.68
N TYR A 59 8.11 -20.18 2.11
CA TYR A 59 6.68 -20.12 1.99
C TYR A 59 6.03 -21.38 2.51
N THR A 60 4.80 -21.28 3.01
CA THR A 60 4.01 -22.43 3.43
C THR A 60 3.04 -22.79 2.30
N GLU A 61 3.05 -24.06 1.90
CA GLU A 61 2.13 -24.58 0.87
C GLU A 61 0.76 -24.83 1.52
N GLU A 62 -0.30 -24.19 0.99
CA GLU A 62 -1.64 -24.28 1.56
C GLU A 62 -2.22 -25.72 1.51
N GLN A 63 -1.84 -26.52 0.52
CA GLN A 63 -2.39 -27.87 0.35
C GLN A 63 -1.90 -28.87 1.40
N ASN A 64 -0.68 -28.73 1.89
CA ASN A 64 -0.07 -29.70 2.80
C ASN A 64 0.48 -29.09 4.09
N GLY A 65 0.41 -27.76 4.26
CA GLY A 65 0.92 -27.04 5.42
C GLY A 65 2.44 -27.09 5.59
N GLN A 66 3.19 -27.61 4.61
CA GLN A 66 4.65 -27.71 4.70
C GLN A 66 5.34 -26.43 4.21
N THR A 67 6.49 -26.16 4.80
CA THR A 67 7.30 -24.97 4.48
C THR A 67 8.43 -25.35 3.52
N TYR A 68 8.53 -24.59 2.43
CA TYR A 68 9.51 -24.80 1.38
C TYR A 68 10.38 -23.56 1.18
N PRO A 69 11.64 -23.74 0.73
CA PRO A 69 12.53 -22.62 0.47
C PRO A 69 12.12 -21.87 -0.80
N GLU A 70 12.26 -20.55 -0.75
CA GLU A 70 12.19 -19.66 -1.91
C GLU A 70 13.26 -18.56 -1.81
N TYR A 71 13.44 -17.81 -2.88
CA TYR A 71 14.20 -16.57 -2.87
C TYR A 71 13.31 -15.40 -3.25
N LEU A 72 13.50 -14.29 -2.56
CA LEU A 72 13.00 -13.00 -3.02
C LEU A 72 14.09 -12.36 -3.86
N CYS A 73 13.80 -12.16 -5.12
CA CYS A 73 14.70 -11.59 -6.10
C CYS A 73 14.52 -10.07 -6.12
N THR A 74 15.59 -9.31 -5.91
CA THR A 74 15.59 -7.87 -6.17
C THR A 74 15.53 -7.62 -7.67
N ARG A 75 15.40 -6.37 -8.12
CA ARG A 75 15.47 -6.00 -9.53
C ARG A 75 16.69 -6.59 -10.24
N ASP A 76 17.88 -6.41 -9.64
CA ASP A 76 19.13 -6.90 -10.22
C ASP A 76 19.20 -8.43 -10.20
N GLY A 77 18.74 -9.06 -9.11
CA GLY A 77 18.64 -10.52 -9.01
C GLY A 77 17.70 -11.11 -10.04
N PHE A 78 16.53 -10.49 -10.23
CA PHE A 78 15.61 -10.85 -11.30
C PHE A 78 16.27 -10.73 -12.67
N SER A 79 16.94 -9.60 -12.95
CA SER A 79 17.61 -9.35 -14.23
C SER A 79 18.64 -10.42 -14.54
N LEU A 80 19.55 -10.74 -13.59
CA LEU A 80 20.55 -11.79 -13.76
C LEU A 80 19.90 -13.16 -14.04
N LEU A 81 18.82 -13.47 -13.33
CA LEU A 81 18.13 -14.76 -13.46
C LEU A 81 17.47 -14.93 -14.84
N VAL A 82 16.82 -13.88 -15.37
CA VAL A 82 16.04 -13.94 -16.59
C VAL A 82 16.83 -13.61 -17.86
N MET A 83 18.09 -13.17 -17.74
CA MET A 83 18.95 -12.91 -18.92
C MET A 83 19.04 -14.10 -19.85
N GLY A 84 19.09 -15.32 -19.31
CA GLY A 84 19.15 -16.56 -20.09
C GLY A 84 17.79 -17.02 -20.64
N PHE A 85 16.67 -16.38 -20.31
CA PHE A 85 15.35 -16.78 -20.79
C PHE A 85 15.10 -16.18 -22.17
N THR A 86 14.71 -17.01 -23.14
CA THR A 86 14.52 -16.62 -24.53
C THR A 86 13.08 -16.85 -24.99
N GLY A 87 12.71 -16.28 -26.13
CA GLY A 87 11.40 -16.42 -26.74
C GLY A 87 10.51 -15.19 -26.54
N LYS A 88 9.44 -15.10 -27.35
CA LYS A 88 8.54 -13.94 -27.39
C LYS A 88 7.82 -13.73 -26.07
N GLU A 89 7.31 -14.79 -25.48
CA GLU A 89 6.60 -14.73 -24.18
C GLU A 89 7.54 -14.30 -23.06
N ALA A 90 8.78 -14.80 -23.04
CA ALA A 90 9.78 -14.37 -22.06
C ALA A 90 10.11 -12.87 -22.19
N LEU A 91 10.15 -12.33 -23.41
CA LEU A 91 10.37 -10.90 -23.64
C LEU A 91 9.20 -10.06 -23.10
N GLU A 92 7.95 -10.48 -23.34
CA GLU A 92 6.77 -9.80 -22.80
C GLU A 92 6.81 -9.72 -21.26
N TRP A 93 7.11 -10.84 -20.60
CA TRP A 93 7.22 -10.86 -19.14
C TRP A 93 8.38 -9.98 -18.63
N LYS A 94 9.53 -10.00 -19.30
CA LYS A 94 10.66 -9.11 -18.95
C LYS A 94 10.26 -7.64 -18.98
N LEU A 95 9.56 -7.19 -20.02
CA LEU A 95 9.09 -5.81 -20.15
C LEU A 95 8.07 -5.45 -19.06
N LYS A 96 7.12 -6.35 -18.76
CA LYS A 96 6.15 -6.15 -17.68
C LYS A 96 6.86 -6.01 -16.33
N TYR A 97 7.85 -6.87 -16.03
CA TYR A 97 8.60 -6.81 -14.77
C TYR A 97 9.47 -5.55 -14.66
N ILE A 98 10.14 -5.14 -15.73
CA ILE A 98 10.92 -3.89 -15.74
C ILE A 98 10.03 -2.70 -15.38
N ASN A 99 8.86 -2.59 -16.00
CA ASN A 99 7.91 -1.53 -15.71
C ASN A 99 7.39 -1.58 -14.27
N ALA A 100 7.06 -2.76 -13.77
CA ALA A 100 6.56 -2.94 -12.42
C ALA A 100 7.65 -2.63 -11.36
N PHE A 101 8.90 -3.03 -11.59
CA PHE A 101 10.02 -2.64 -10.71
C PHE A 101 10.24 -1.13 -10.72
N ASN A 102 10.22 -0.48 -11.88
CA ASN A 102 10.36 0.98 -11.98
C ASN A 102 9.26 1.70 -11.19
N GLN A 103 8.00 1.24 -11.30
CA GLN A 103 6.89 1.83 -10.57
C GLN A 103 7.04 1.64 -9.05
N MET A 104 7.43 0.45 -8.61
CA MET A 104 7.62 0.16 -7.19
C MET A 104 8.79 0.95 -6.60
N GLU A 105 9.92 1.02 -7.30
CA GLU A 105 11.10 1.78 -6.87
C GLU A 105 10.79 3.29 -6.79
N SER A 106 10.10 3.84 -7.79
CA SER A 106 9.62 5.22 -7.77
C SER A 106 8.74 5.50 -6.57
N PHE A 107 7.83 4.60 -6.27
CA PHE A 107 6.94 4.70 -5.10
C PHE A 107 7.70 4.65 -3.76
N ILE A 108 8.70 3.76 -3.64
CA ILE A 108 9.57 3.69 -2.45
C ILE A 108 10.36 4.99 -2.27
N GLN A 109 10.88 5.57 -3.36
CA GLN A 109 11.61 6.84 -3.34
C GLN A 109 10.69 8.01 -2.94
N GLU A 110 9.46 8.06 -3.48
CA GLU A 110 8.47 9.09 -3.15
C GLU A 110 8.22 9.14 -1.63
N ARG A 111 8.03 8.00 -0.97
CA ARG A 111 7.80 7.92 0.47
C ARG A 111 8.99 8.36 1.34
N ARG A 112 10.18 8.38 0.76
CA ARG A 112 11.40 8.89 1.41
C ARG A 112 11.60 10.39 1.19
N SER A 113 10.82 11.02 0.32
CA SER A 113 10.93 12.44 0.05
C SER A 113 10.58 13.29 1.28
N SER A 114 11.23 14.43 1.40
CA SER A 114 10.92 15.39 2.46
C SER A 114 9.46 15.86 2.40
N GLU A 115 8.93 16.02 1.19
CA GLU A 115 7.55 16.42 0.94
C GLU A 115 6.54 15.40 1.49
N TRP A 116 6.76 14.12 1.24
CA TRP A 116 5.92 13.06 1.80
C TRP A 116 5.96 13.07 3.33
N LEU A 117 7.15 13.16 3.92
CA LEU A 117 7.33 13.16 5.37
C LEU A 117 6.65 14.38 6.04
N VAL A 118 6.77 15.57 5.45
CA VAL A 118 6.11 16.78 5.94
C VAL A 118 4.59 16.64 5.83
N THR A 119 4.06 16.25 4.70
CA THR A 119 2.61 16.07 4.51
C THR A 119 2.05 15.01 5.44
N ARG A 120 2.78 13.90 5.65
CA ARG A 120 2.37 12.86 6.58
C ARG A 120 2.35 13.35 8.03
N LYS A 121 3.32 14.18 8.42
CA LYS A 121 3.36 14.81 9.74
C LYS A 121 2.19 15.78 9.94
N GLN A 122 1.89 16.61 8.95
CA GLN A 122 0.74 17.51 8.96
C GLN A 122 -0.57 16.74 9.06
N GLY A 123 -0.76 15.69 8.27
CA GLY A 123 -1.94 14.83 8.33
C GLY A 123 -2.14 14.19 9.72
N LYS A 124 -1.05 13.80 10.40
CA LYS A 124 -1.14 13.31 11.79
C LYS A 124 -1.61 14.38 12.78
N LEU A 125 -1.25 15.63 12.56
CA LEU A 125 -1.73 16.76 13.38
C LEU A 125 -3.21 17.06 13.13
N ILE A 126 -3.63 17.15 11.88
CA ILE A 126 -5.04 17.33 11.49
C ILE A 126 -5.91 16.21 12.09
N ARG A 127 -5.47 14.95 11.97
CA ARG A 127 -6.18 13.82 12.57
C ARG A 127 -6.30 13.92 14.10
N ARG A 128 -5.33 14.52 14.78
CA ARG A 128 -5.44 14.76 16.23
C ARG A 128 -6.53 15.79 16.52
N MET A 129 -6.58 16.88 15.75
CA MET A 129 -7.63 17.90 15.88
C MET A 129 -9.01 17.32 15.53
N GLU A 130 -9.11 16.51 14.47
CA GLU A 130 -10.33 15.76 14.13
C GLU A 130 -10.79 14.90 15.30
N THR A 131 -9.85 14.24 16.01
CA THR A 131 -10.17 13.41 17.18
C THR A 131 -10.82 14.21 18.29
N ASP A 132 -10.36 15.44 18.54
CA ASP A 132 -10.93 16.34 19.56
C ASP A 132 -12.34 16.81 19.15
N THR A 133 -12.53 17.20 17.88
CA THR A 133 -13.86 17.55 17.35
C THR A 133 -14.83 16.37 17.39
N LEU A 134 -14.36 15.16 17.07
CA LEU A 134 -15.18 13.95 17.16
C LEU A 134 -15.53 13.59 18.62
N ALA A 135 -14.70 13.95 19.60
CA ALA A 135 -15.04 13.83 21.01
C ALA A 135 -16.24 14.75 21.38
N ASN A 136 -16.22 16.00 20.91
CA ASN A 136 -17.34 16.92 21.07
C ASN A 136 -18.61 16.41 20.40
N LEU A 137 -18.49 15.82 19.19
CA LEU A 137 -19.62 15.19 18.50
C LEU A 137 -20.20 14.01 19.28
N VAL A 138 -19.41 13.26 20.06
CA VAL A 138 -19.91 12.20 20.93
C VAL A 138 -20.88 12.79 21.95
N ASP A 139 -20.46 13.80 22.70
CA ASP A 139 -21.28 14.41 23.74
C ASP A 139 -22.54 15.06 23.12
N TYR A 140 -22.40 15.69 21.97
CA TYR A 140 -23.52 16.27 21.20
C TYR A 140 -24.53 15.19 20.77
N ALA A 141 -24.07 14.06 20.26
CA ALA A 141 -24.92 12.95 19.82
C ALA A 141 -25.58 12.23 21.03
N GLU A 142 -24.88 12.09 22.14
CA GLU A 142 -25.44 11.51 23.38
C GLU A 142 -26.57 12.40 23.93
N ALA A 143 -26.45 13.72 23.87
CA ALA A 143 -27.52 14.66 24.21
C ALA A 143 -28.75 14.51 23.30
N GLN A 144 -28.57 14.05 22.07
CA GLN A 144 -29.65 13.73 21.13
C GLN A 144 -30.14 12.27 21.19
N GLY A 145 -29.75 11.51 22.24
CA GLY A 145 -30.22 10.13 22.50
C GLY A 145 -29.41 9.02 21.84
N SER A 146 -28.22 9.29 21.35
CA SER A 146 -27.32 8.24 20.83
C SER A 146 -26.74 7.42 21.98
N ARG A 147 -26.79 6.08 21.89
CA ARG A 147 -26.24 5.15 22.90
C ARG A 147 -24.89 4.54 22.49
N ASN A 148 -24.49 4.65 21.23
CA ASN A 148 -23.36 3.91 20.69
C ASN A 148 -22.29 4.80 20.04
N MET A 149 -22.47 6.12 20.02
CA MET A 149 -21.57 7.04 19.31
C MET A 149 -20.17 6.98 19.87
N ARG A 150 -19.99 7.01 21.18
CA ARG A 150 -18.70 6.94 21.88
C ARG A 150 -17.83 5.75 21.46
N LYS A 151 -18.44 4.61 21.15
CA LYS A 151 -17.71 3.39 20.73
C LYS A 151 -17.35 3.36 19.25
N ARG A 152 -18.03 4.14 18.41
CA ARG A 152 -18.00 3.95 16.96
C ARG A 152 -17.56 5.18 16.15
N VAL A 153 -17.63 6.38 16.72
CA VAL A 153 -17.39 7.63 15.98
C VAL A 153 -16.04 7.64 15.27
N TYR A 154 -14.97 7.36 15.96
CA TYR A 154 -13.62 7.37 15.38
C TYR A 154 -13.46 6.33 14.27
N THR A 155 -14.05 5.16 14.44
CA THR A 155 -14.01 4.10 13.43
C THR A 155 -14.82 4.47 12.20
N ILE A 156 -16.02 5.03 12.38
CA ILE A 156 -16.93 5.41 11.28
C ILE A 156 -16.28 6.50 10.40
N TYR A 157 -15.78 7.58 10.99
CA TYR A 157 -15.16 8.67 10.25
C TYR A 157 -13.82 8.25 9.62
N SER A 158 -13.01 7.46 10.32
CA SER A 158 -11.80 6.90 9.73
C SER A 158 -12.08 5.97 8.54
N GLN A 159 -13.13 5.15 8.62
CA GLN A 159 -13.58 4.28 7.53
C GLN A 159 -14.16 5.10 6.36
N LEU A 160 -14.87 6.20 6.65
CA LEU A 160 -15.37 7.10 5.62
C LEU A 160 -14.21 7.64 4.77
N VAL A 161 -13.20 8.23 5.40
CA VAL A 161 -12.03 8.76 4.69
C VAL A 161 -11.31 7.67 3.90
N ASN A 162 -11.07 6.51 4.51
CA ASN A 162 -10.39 5.40 3.84
C ASN A 162 -11.18 4.89 2.63
N SER A 163 -12.51 4.79 2.74
CA SER A 163 -13.37 4.34 1.65
C SER A 163 -13.39 5.33 0.49
N LEU A 164 -13.41 6.64 0.78
CA LEU A 164 -13.38 7.69 -0.24
C LEU A 164 -12.10 7.63 -1.08
N VAL A 165 -10.95 7.41 -0.45
CA VAL A 165 -9.67 7.33 -1.17
C VAL A 165 -9.32 5.92 -1.66
N GLY A 166 -10.13 4.91 -1.34
CA GLY A 166 -9.96 3.52 -1.82
C GLY A 166 -8.82 2.76 -1.16
N ILE A 167 -8.50 3.05 0.12
CA ILE A 167 -7.48 2.32 0.91
C ILE A 167 -8.12 1.55 2.06
N GLN A 168 -7.37 0.57 2.58
CA GLN A 168 -7.77 -0.18 3.77
C GLN A 168 -7.17 0.40 5.05
N SER A 169 -7.65 -0.11 6.20
CA SER A 169 -7.08 0.25 7.49
C SER A 169 -5.61 -0.18 7.57
N GLY A 170 -4.74 0.72 8.02
CA GLY A 170 -3.29 0.48 8.12
C GLY A 170 -2.49 0.89 6.89
N GLU A 171 -3.10 1.10 5.72
CA GLU A 171 -2.38 1.43 4.48
C GLU A 171 -1.91 2.90 4.38
N ARG A 172 -2.29 3.77 5.31
CA ARG A 172 -1.91 5.19 5.27
C ARG A 172 -0.40 5.44 5.36
N GLU A 173 0.35 4.56 6.03
CA GLU A 173 1.82 4.68 6.15
C GLU A 173 2.54 4.28 4.85
N THR A 174 1.83 3.59 3.96
CA THR A 174 2.35 3.12 2.67
C THR A 174 1.65 3.76 1.47
N ALA A 175 0.74 4.69 1.70
CA ALA A 175 0.00 5.35 0.63
C ALA A 175 0.87 6.35 -0.16
N PRO A 176 0.60 6.54 -1.48
CA PRO A 176 1.26 7.55 -2.30
C PRO A 176 1.08 8.96 -1.74
N PHE A 177 2.02 9.86 -2.07
CA PHE A 177 2.00 11.26 -1.63
C PHE A 177 0.64 11.94 -1.89
N LYS A 178 0.12 11.78 -3.10
CA LYS A 178 -1.15 12.39 -3.48
C LYS A 178 -2.31 11.84 -2.65
N THR A 179 -2.31 10.55 -2.35
CA THR A 179 -3.34 9.93 -1.50
C THR A 179 -3.29 10.47 -0.07
N ILE A 180 -2.10 10.60 0.54
CA ILE A 180 -2.00 11.16 1.90
C ILE A 180 -2.37 12.64 1.96
N SER A 181 -2.10 13.40 0.89
CA SER A 181 -2.52 14.81 0.78
C SER A 181 -4.05 14.92 0.73
N VAL A 182 -4.70 14.08 -0.05
CA VAL A 182 -6.18 14.05 -0.13
C VAL A 182 -6.80 13.58 1.18
N ILE A 183 -6.20 12.59 1.86
CA ILE A 183 -6.65 12.16 3.20
C ILE A 183 -6.62 13.33 4.19
N ALA A 184 -5.50 14.07 4.25
CA ALA A 184 -5.37 15.21 5.14
C ALA A 184 -6.43 16.29 4.85
N PHE A 185 -6.70 16.54 3.57
CA PHE A 185 -7.74 17.50 3.15
C PHE A 185 -9.16 17.03 3.52
N LEU A 186 -9.46 15.74 3.35
CA LEU A 186 -10.76 15.18 3.75
C LEU A 186 -10.96 15.21 5.27
N GLU A 187 -9.93 14.91 6.05
CA GLU A 187 -9.97 15.00 7.52
C GLU A 187 -10.20 16.45 8.00
N ASP A 188 -9.55 17.43 7.36
CA ASP A 188 -9.75 18.85 7.63
C ASP A 188 -11.18 19.32 7.26
N MET A 189 -11.68 18.90 6.11
CA MET A 189 -13.07 19.15 5.71
C MET A 189 -14.08 18.55 6.70
N ILE A 190 -13.86 17.32 7.16
CA ILE A 190 -14.74 16.66 8.14
C ILE A 190 -14.75 17.47 9.44
N LEU A 191 -13.57 17.88 9.95
CA LEU A 191 -13.43 18.68 11.16
C LEU A 191 -14.30 19.93 11.07
N HIS A 192 -14.14 20.72 10.02
CA HIS A 192 -14.91 21.95 9.82
C HIS A 192 -16.40 21.70 9.63
N THR A 193 -16.79 20.69 8.85
CA THR A 193 -18.20 20.34 8.63
C THR A 193 -18.88 19.93 9.93
N VAL A 194 -18.23 19.10 10.75
CA VAL A 194 -18.77 18.63 12.03
C VAL A 194 -18.98 19.81 12.97
N ASP A 195 -17.97 20.68 13.12
CA ASP A 195 -18.07 21.86 14.00
C ASP A 195 -19.17 22.83 13.55
N GLU A 196 -19.24 23.13 12.25
CA GLU A 196 -20.24 24.03 11.67
C GLU A 196 -21.67 23.48 11.85
N GLU A 197 -21.88 22.20 11.55
CA GLU A 197 -23.19 21.59 11.64
C GLU A 197 -23.68 21.38 13.08
N MET A 198 -22.77 21.12 14.02
CA MET A 198 -23.11 21.12 15.45
C MET A 198 -23.58 22.51 15.93
N GLN A 199 -22.92 23.59 15.46
CA GLN A 199 -23.33 24.96 15.79
C GLN A 199 -24.70 25.31 15.21
N LYS A 200 -25.07 24.77 14.04
CA LYS A 200 -26.40 24.94 13.43
C LYS A 200 -27.49 24.12 14.12
N GLY A 201 -27.15 23.20 15.02
CA GLY A 201 -28.08 22.30 15.68
C GLY A 201 -28.51 21.11 14.83
N THR A 202 -27.78 20.79 13.77
CA THR A 202 -28.07 19.67 12.85
C THR A 202 -28.04 18.34 13.58
N HIS A 203 -28.99 17.45 13.31
CA HIS A 203 -29.02 16.13 13.96
C HIS A 203 -27.77 15.31 13.62
N TYR A 204 -27.14 14.66 14.59
CA TYR A 204 -25.84 13.97 14.46
C TYR A 204 -25.74 12.96 13.31
N LYS A 205 -26.85 12.31 12.91
CA LYS A 205 -26.90 11.39 11.77
C LYS A 205 -26.80 12.12 10.44
N GLU A 206 -27.40 13.31 10.34
CA GLU A 206 -27.34 14.16 9.15
C GLU A 206 -25.94 14.74 8.98
N ILE A 207 -25.25 15.09 10.07
CA ILE A 207 -23.85 15.54 10.04
C ILE A 207 -22.96 14.51 9.33
N TYR A 208 -23.10 13.22 9.66
CA TYR A 208 -22.35 12.18 8.96
C TYR A 208 -22.65 12.12 7.47
N GLN A 209 -23.92 12.24 7.10
CA GLN A 209 -24.32 12.22 5.69
C GLN A 209 -23.75 13.42 4.93
N ILE A 210 -23.80 14.62 5.51
CA ILE A 210 -23.22 15.84 4.93
C ILE A 210 -21.71 15.67 4.72
N CYS A 211 -20.98 15.14 5.73
CA CYS A 211 -19.55 14.84 5.59
C CYS A 211 -19.28 13.86 4.43
N LYS A 212 -20.11 12.83 4.29
CA LYS A 212 -19.97 11.85 3.21
C LYS A 212 -20.22 12.49 1.85
N ASP A 213 -21.29 13.25 1.69
CA ASP A 213 -21.66 13.89 0.43
C ASP A 213 -20.61 14.92 0.00
N ASN A 214 -20.09 15.73 0.93
CA ASN A 214 -19.00 16.66 0.69
C ASN A 214 -17.72 15.92 0.26
N GLY A 215 -17.38 14.82 0.94
CA GLY A 215 -16.24 13.98 0.59
C GLY A 215 -16.37 13.36 -0.81
N GLU A 216 -17.55 12.85 -1.17
CA GLU A 216 -17.81 12.32 -2.50
C GLU A 216 -17.70 13.39 -3.59
N GLN A 217 -18.15 14.64 -3.33
CA GLN A 217 -17.97 15.76 -4.25
C GLN A 217 -16.50 16.09 -4.47
N ILE A 218 -15.69 16.15 -3.40
CA ILE A 218 -14.24 16.38 -3.49
C ILE A 218 -13.59 15.30 -4.34
N MET A 219 -13.97 14.04 -4.13
CA MET A 219 -13.38 12.91 -4.84
C MET A 219 -13.68 12.89 -6.34
N ARG A 220 -14.75 13.56 -6.82
CA ARG A 220 -15.00 13.73 -8.25
C ARG A 220 -13.91 14.52 -8.97
N PHE A 221 -13.20 15.38 -8.26
CA PHE A 221 -12.12 16.21 -8.80
C PHE A 221 -10.72 15.71 -8.40
N ALA A 222 -10.64 14.80 -7.41
CA ALA A 222 -9.39 14.24 -6.96
C ALA A 222 -8.96 13.07 -7.85
N TYR A 223 -7.97 13.31 -8.73
CA TYR A 223 -7.33 12.22 -9.46
C TYR A 223 -6.35 11.51 -8.52
N LEU A 224 -6.69 10.30 -8.10
CA LEU A 224 -5.78 9.44 -7.33
C LEU A 224 -5.14 8.40 -8.25
N PRO A 225 -3.79 8.32 -8.31
CA PRO A 225 -3.14 7.24 -9.01
C PRO A 225 -3.47 5.91 -8.33
N ALA A 226 -3.70 4.86 -9.13
CA ALA A 226 -3.82 3.52 -8.57
C ALA A 226 -2.53 3.19 -7.79
N ALA A 227 -2.67 3.02 -6.47
CA ALA A 227 -1.55 2.56 -5.67
C ALA A 227 -1.11 1.18 -6.16
N PRO A 228 0.20 0.90 -6.31
CA PRO A 228 0.66 -0.45 -6.50
C PRO A 228 0.19 -1.27 -5.30
N LYS A 229 -0.66 -2.28 -5.53
CA LYS A 229 -1.16 -3.12 -4.44
C LYS A 229 0.03 -3.88 -3.85
N LEU A 230 0.40 -3.47 -2.64
CA LEU A 230 1.32 -4.22 -1.80
C LEU A 230 0.55 -5.46 -1.32
N SER A 231 0.80 -6.61 -1.94
CA SER A 231 0.37 -7.88 -1.33
C SER A 231 1.33 -8.16 -0.17
N ALA A 232 0.76 -8.20 1.02
CA ALA A 232 1.46 -8.66 2.21
C ALA A 232 1.81 -10.14 2.11
#